data_1e6e5deacf7b43a9a44c1ce73804774c
#
_entry.id   1e6e5deacf7b43a9a44c1ce73804774c
#
_cell.length_a   1.000
_cell.length_b   1.000
_cell.length_c   1.000
_cell.angle_alpha   90.00
_cell.angle_beta   90.00
_cell.angle_gamma   90.00
#
_symmetry.space_group_name_H-M   'P 1'
#
loop_
_entity.id
_entity.type
_entity.pdbx_description
1 polymer ?
#
loop_
_entity_poly.entity_id
_entity_poly.type
_entity_poly.pdbx_seq_one_letter_code
_entity_poly.pdbx_strand_id
1 'polypeptide(L)'
;DSSILDKFDTFSFNMTDPVGILTDLKKRITDDFPEIPDVNYNIKYVSKALEDYTSPAMYFIPQLDNLDVNSIYINSSGTSASELYPTLAHEGYPGHMYQTQYFAATNPDWIRYILAPGGYVEGWASYVEVLSYNYAQTGNDALNKMYAANYATVLCLYAKGDIGVNYYGWSEDDVYRFISQYGFDDKSVAHEMYYAFVSDPGNYCKYVLGMLGFEQLKTKAQSELSDKFNLKNFHQYILDMGPVQFDILFNNLDAWIKKEKYN
;
A
#
# COMPACT_ATOMS: atom_id res chain seq x y z
N ASP A 1 12.82 4.68 24.16
CA ASP A 1 12.08 4.33 25.38
C ASP A 1 11.70 2.86 25.31
N SER A 2 12.29 2.00 26.18
CA SER A 2 12.03 0.55 26.19
C SER A 2 10.55 0.21 26.40
N SER A 3 9.78 1.09 27.04
CA SER A 3 8.34 0.91 27.26
C SER A 3 7.50 0.88 25.97
N ILE A 4 8.04 1.33 24.86
CA ILE A 4 7.37 1.25 23.55
C ILE A 4 7.51 -0.16 22.97
N LEU A 5 8.66 -0.80 23.15
CA LEU A 5 8.89 -2.18 22.71
C LEU A 5 7.94 -3.16 23.40
N ASP A 6 7.70 -2.99 24.72
CA ASP A 6 6.77 -3.82 25.48
C ASP A 6 5.31 -3.70 24.97
N LYS A 7 4.98 -2.58 24.33
CA LYS A 7 3.64 -2.33 23.76
C LYS A 7 3.52 -2.78 22.30
N PHE A 8 4.63 -3.02 21.64
CA PHE A 8 4.62 -3.40 20.24
C PHE A 8 3.94 -4.75 20.04
N ASP A 9 4.30 -5.76 20.81
CA ASP A 9 3.75 -7.12 20.68
C ASP A 9 2.28 -7.25 21.13
N THR A 10 1.78 -6.28 21.89
CA THR A 10 0.41 -6.28 22.44
C THR A 10 -0.52 -5.29 21.76
N PHE A 11 -0.03 -4.62 20.71
CA PHE A 11 -0.79 -3.58 20.03
C PHE A 11 -1.96 -4.16 19.22
N SER A 12 -3.09 -3.48 19.30
CA SER A 12 -4.21 -3.66 18.38
C SER A 12 -4.88 -2.33 18.10
N PHE A 13 -5.42 -2.18 16.90
CA PHE A 13 -6.28 -1.04 16.62
C PHE A 13 -7.60 -1.15 17.38
N ASN A 14 -8.14 -0.02 17.85
CA ASN A 14 -9.40 0.01 18.59
C ASN A 14 -10.63 -0.33 17.72
N MET A 15 -10.46 -0.36 16.40
CA MET A 15 -11.52 -0.62 15.44
C MET A 15 -11.29 -1.97 14.77
N THR A 16 -12.29 -2.85 14.83
CA THR A 16 -12.28 -4.19 14.23
C THR A 16 -13.42 -4.42 13.23
N ASP A 17 -14.37 -3.49 13.15
CA ASP A 17 -15.44 -3.55 12.16
C ASP A 17 -14.97 -2.96 10.82
N PRO A 18 -14.95 -3.74 9.74
CA PRO A 18 -14.44 -3.28 8.44
C PRO A 18 -15.18 -2.06 7.87
N VAL A 19 -16.49 -2.00 8.03
CA VAL A 19 -17.28 -0.85 7.55
C VAL A 19 -16.96 0.41 8.36
N GLY A 20 -16.81 0.25 9.68
CA GLY A 20 -16.40 1.32 10.58
C GLY A 20 -15.01 1.85 10.23
N ILE A 21 -14.04 0.95 9.94
CA ILE A 21 -12.67 1.31 9.54
C ILE A 21 -12.69 2.10 8.23
N LEU A 22 -13.38 1.62 7.20
CA LEU A 22 -13.46 2.32 5.90
C LEU A 22 -14.14 3.68 6.02
N THR A 23 -15.15 3.79 6.89
CA THR A 23 -15.82 5.08 7.18
C THR A 23 -14.87 6.05 7.88
N ASP A 24 -14.09 5.56 8.85
CA ASP A 24 -13.08 6.36 9.56
C ASP A 24 -11.96 6.82 8.60
N LEU A 25 -11.41 5.91 7.81
CA LEU A 25 -10.40 6.21 6.80
C LEU A 25 -10.91 7.27 5.82
N LYS A 26 -12.10 7.08 5.22
CA LYS A 26 -12.72 8.05 4.29
C LYS A 26 -12.80 9.45 4.90
N LYS A 27 -13.12 9.56 6.19
CA LYS A 27 -13.19 10.83 6.88
C LYS A 27 -11.81 11.45 7.11
N ARG A 28 -10.80 10.65 7.44
CA ARG A 28 -9.48 11.16 7.84
C ARG A 28 -8.61 11.60 6.67
N ILE A 29 -8.82 11.02 5.50
CA ILE A 29 -8.04 11.36 4.31
C ILE A 29 -8.43 12.68 3.65
N THR A 30 -9.50 13.34 4.10
CA THR A 30 -10.08 14.52 3.44
C THR A 30 -9.13 15.71 3.32
N ASP A 31 -8.19 15.86 4.25
CA ASP A 31 -7.21 16.94 4.24
C ASP A 31 -6.00 16.63 3.35
N ASP A 32 -5.69 15.34 3.17
CA ASP A 32 -4.49 14.86 2.49
C ASP A 32 -4.75 14.35 1.07
N PHE A 33 -6.00 14.07 0.70
CA PHE A 33 -6.38 13.49 -0.59
C PHE A 33 -7.51 14.28 -1.26
N PRO A 34 -7.55 14.33 -2.61
CA PRO A 34 -8.65 14.95 -3.34
C PRO A 34 -9.96 14.19 -3.12
N GLU A 35 -11.08 14.89 -3.29
CA GLU A 35 -12.40 14.28 -3.21
C GLU A 35 -12.67 13.36 -4.39
N ILE A 36 -13.40 12.27 -4.13
CA ILE A 36 -13.96 11.41 -5.16
C ILE A 36 -15.49 11.37 -5.00
N PRO A 37 -16.23 11.02 -6.06
CA PRO A 37 -17.66 10.70 -5.94
C PRO A 37 -17.90 9.62 -4.88
N ASP A 38 -19.10 9.59 -4.32
CA ASP A 38 -19.47 8.52 -3.38
C ASP A 38 -19.37 7.16 -4.06
N VAL A 39 -18.62 6.27 -3.45
CA VAL A 39 -18.38 4.91 -3.95
C VAL A 39 -19.27 3.92 -3.20
N ASN A 40 -20.10 3.21 -3.94
CA ASN A 40 -20.81 2.06 -3.41
C ASN A 40 -19.87 0.85 -3.40
N TYR A 41 -19.76 0.19 -2.26
CA TYR A 41 -18.94 -1.01 -2.12
C TYR A 41 -19.59 -2.06 -1.21
N ASN A 42 -19.20 -3.30 -1.42
CA ASN A 42 -19.63 -4.43 -0.60
C ASN A 42 -18.43 -5.03 0.12
N ILE A 43 -18.58 -5.29 1.42
CA ILE A 43 -17.64 -6.12 2.16
C ILE A 43 -18.13 -7.56 2.09
N LYS A 44 -17.24 -8.45 1.69
CA LYS A 44 -17.47 -9.90 1.60
C LYS A 44 -16.35 -10.62 2.33
N TYR A 45 -16.61 -11.88 2.67
CA TYR A 45 -15.61 -12.74 3.30
C TYR A 45 -15.21 -13.86 2.35
N VAL A 46 -13.92 -14.20 2.37
CA VAL A 46 -13.39 -15.36 1.64
C VAL A 46 -14.04 -16.62 2.19
N SER A 47 -14.37 -17.57 1.32
CA SER A 47 -14.89 -18.87 1.77
C SER A 47 -13.79 -19.65 2.50
N LYS A 48 -14.15 -20.40 3.56
CA LYS A 48 -13.20 -21.18 4.35
C LYS A 48 -12.29 -22.10 3.54
N ALA A 49 -12.77 -22.61 2.42
CA ALA A 49 -11.99 -23.50 1.55
C ALA A 49 -10.87 -22.78 0.79
N LEU A 50 -10.89 -21.45 0.74
CA LEU A 50 -9.90 -20.63 0.05
C LEU A 50 -9.03 -19.79 0.99
N GLU A 51 -9.31 -19.77 2.31
CA GLU A 51 -8.60 -18.92 3.27
C GLU A 51 -7.09 -19.17 3.26
N ASP A 52 -6.66 -20.45 3.19
CA ASP A 52 -5.22 -20.81 3.18
C ASP A 52 -4.48 -20.41 1.88
N TYR A 53 -5.22 -19.99 0.85
CA TYR A 53 -4.67 -19.69 -0.48
C TYR A 53 -4.87 -18.25 -0.93
N THR A 54 -5.41 -17.39 -0.06
CA THR A 54 -5.74 -16.01 -0.41
C THR A 54 -5.07 -15.01 0.51
N SER A 55 -4.79 -13.83 -0.03
CA SER A 55 -4.26 -12.69 0.72
C SER A 55 -5.20 -12.29 1.88
N PRO A 56 -4.69 -11.54 2.88
CA PRO A 56 -5.49 -11.07 4.02
C PRO A 56 -6.74 -10.29 3.64
N ALA A 57 -6.67 -9.47 2.59
CA ALA A 57 -7.81 -8.87 1.93
C ALA A 57 -7.51 -8.64 0.45
N MET A 58 -8.53 -8.31 -0.35
CA MET A 58 -8.40 -8.00 -1.77
C MET A 58 -9.55 -7.10 -2.22
N TYR A 59 -9.21 -6.03 -2.91
CA TYR A 59 -10.17 -5.27 -3.69
C TYR A 59 -10.34 -5.89 -5.07
N PHE A 60 -11.56 -6.26 -5.41
CA PHE A 60 -11.88 -6.72 -6.75
C PHE A 60 -12.20 -5.53 -7.65
N ILE A 61 -11.31 -5.29 -8.62
CA ILE A 61 -11.49 -4.26 -9.64
C ILE A 61 -12.81 -4.55 -10.36
N PRO A 62 -13.71 -3.57 -10.46
CA PRO A 62 -15.00 -3.75 -11.14
C PRO A 62 -14.81 -3.98 -12.65
N GLN A 63 -15.84 -4.50 -13.28
CA GLN A 63 -15.85 -4.68 -14.73
C GLN A 63 -15.81 -3.31 -15.42
N LEU A 64 -15.07 -3.22 -16.54
CA LEU A 64 -14.88 -1.96 -17.25
C LEU A 64 -16.19 -1.30 -17.73
N ASP A 65 -17.20 -2.10 -18.02
CA ASP A 65 -18.54 -1.65 -18.42
C ASP A 65 -19.46 -1.34 -17.23
N ASN A 66 -19.04 -1.63 -16.00
CA ASN A 66 -19.78 -1.33 -14.78
C ASN A 66 -18.85 -1.06 -13.59
N LEU A 67 -18.31 0.15 -13.54
CA LEU A 67 -17.36 0.59 -12.51
C LEU A 67 -18.02 0.88 -11.13
N ASP A 68 -19.35 0.79 -11.03
CA ASP A 68 -20.09 1.07 -9.79
C ASP A 68 -20.13 -0.12 -8.82
N VAL A 69 -19.73 -1.31 -9.26
CA VAL A 69 -19.79 -2.54 -8.45
C VAL A 69 -18.43 -2.83 -7.80
N ASN A 70 -18.19 -2.22 -6.65
CA ASN A 70 -16.96 -2.43 -5.91
C ASN A 70 -17.14 -3.50 -4.82
N SER A 71 -16.14 -4.35 -4.64
CA SER A 71 -16.15 -5.37 -3.58
C SER A 71 -14.76 -5.51 -2.95
N ILE A 72 -14.72 -5.50 -1.62
CA ILE A 72 -13.53 -5.84 -0.84
C ILE A 72 -13.80 -7.19 -0.16
N TYR A 73 -12.94 -8.17 -0.41
CA TYR A 73 -12.99 -9.46 0.26
C TYR A 73 -11.99 -9.49 1.40
N ILE A 74 -12.40 -9.99 2.55
CA ILE A 74 -11.59 -10.13 3.75
C ILE A 74 -11.39 -11.61 4.04
N ASN A 75 -10.16 -12.02 4.23
CA ASN A 75 -9.79 -13.35 4.69
C ASN A 75 -9.77 -13.36 6.21
N SER A 76 -10.73 -14.05 6.83
CA SER A 76 -10.90 -14.06 8.29
C SER A 76 -9.77 -14.79 9.03
N SER A 77 -9.08 -15.73 8.38
CA SER A 77 -7.94 -16.46 8.98
C SER A 77 -6.61 -15.74 8.76
N GLY A 78 -6.49 -14.92 7.72
CA GLY A 78 -5.26 -14.26 7.31
C GLY A 78 -5.08 -12.83 7.83
N THR A 79 -6.05 -12.28 8.58
CA THR A 79 -6.02 -10.88 9.01
C THR A 79 -6.14 -10.78 10.53
N SER A 80 -5.09 -10.30 11.18
CA SER A 80 -5.13 -9.99 12.61
C SER A 80 -5.81 -8.64 12.89
N ALA A 81 -6.29 -8.46 14.12
CA ALA A 81 -6.88 -7.18 14.55
C ALA A 81 -5.86 -6.01 14.49
N SER A 82 -4.56 -6.30 14.56
CA SER A 82 -3.48 -5.31 14.44
C SER A 82 -3.13 -4.94 12.99
N GLU A 83 -3.67 -5.67 12.01
CA GLU A 83 -3.37 -5.46 10.59
C GLU A 83 -4.57 -4.97 9.79
N LEU A 84 -5.78 -5.19 10.29
CA LEU A 84 -7.01 -4.91 9.54
C LEU A 84 -7.14 -3.44 9.10
N TYR A 85 -6.74 -2.48 9.95
CA TYR A 85 -6.84 -1.05 9.63
C TYR A 85 -5.95 -0.66 8.44
N PRO A 86 -4.62 -0.92 8.46
CA PRO A 86 -3.75 -0.64 7.33
C PRO A 86 -4.09 -1.48 6.09
N THR A 87 -4.50 -2.74 6.25
CA THR A 87 -4.95 -3.57 5.13
C THR A 87 -6.17 -2.96 4.44
N LEU A 88 -7.15 -2.44 5.19
CA LEU A 88 -8.30 -1.77 4.58
C LEU A 88 -7.97 -0.38 4.04
N ALA A 89 -6.89 0.25 4.49
CA ALA A 89 -6.36 1.43 3.83
C ALA A 89 -5.75 1.07 2.46
N HIS A 90 -5.04 -0.05 2.36
CA HIS A 90 -4.50 -0.60 1.12
C HIS A 90 -5.61 -0.95 0.11
N GLU A 91 -6.62 -1.70 0.53
CA GLU A 91 -7.68 -2.18 -0.36
C GLU A 91 -8.76 -1.14 -0.66
N GLY A 92 -9.05 -0.26 0.30
CA GLY A 92 -10.18 0.66 0.27
C GLY A 92 -9.79 2.13 0.13
N TYR A 93 -9.74 2.84 1.26
CA TYR A 93 -9.46 4.27 1.35
C TYR A 93 -8.15 4.55 2.10
N PRO A 94 -7.17 5.19 1.46
CA PRO A 94 -7.13 5.76 0.10
C PRO A 94 -6.43 4.85 -0.95
N GLY A 95 -6.44 3.53 -0.77
CA GLY A 95 -5.73 2.56 -1.59
C GLY A 95 -6.42 2.21 -2.92
N HIS A 96 -6.48 0.91 -3.23
CA HIS A 96 -6.90 0.41 -4.55
C HIS A 96 -8.29 0.87 -4.98
N MET A 97 -9.29 0.76 -4.11
CA MET A 97 -10.65 1.19 -4.45
C MET A 97 -10.71 2.67 -4.75
N TYR A 98 -10.12 3.49 -3.88
CA TYR A 98 -10.06 4.95 -4.05
C TYR A 98 -9.31 5.34 -5.34
N GLN A 99 -8.13 4.76 -5.58
CA GLN A 99 -7.32 5.00 -6.78
C GLN A 99 -8.10 4.65 -8.06
N THR A 100 -8.75 3.48 -8.08
CA THR A 100 -9.55 3.00 -9.22
C THR A 100 -10.71 3.95 -9.52
N GLN A 101 -11.45 4.34 -8.49
CA GLN A 101 -12.62 5.20 -8.64
C GLN A 101 -12.23 6.65 -8.97
N TYR A 102 -11.14 7.16 -8.41
CA TYR A 102 -10.60 8.46 -8.78
C TYR A 102 -10.21 8.48 -10.27
N PHE A 103 -9.44 7.48 -10.70
CA PHE A 103 -9.02 7.37 -12.09
C PHE A 103 -10.21 7.23 -13.05
N ALA A 104 -11.21 6.44 -12.68
CA ALA A 104 -12.45 6.33 -13.47
C ALA A 104 -13.18 7.67 -13.63
N ALA A 105 -13.22 8.48 -12.57
CA ALA A 105 -13.85 9.81 -12.60
C ALA A 105 -13.12 10.81 -13.53
N THR A 106 -11.85 10.57 -13.88
CA THR A 106 -11.13 11.37 -14.89
C THR A 106 -11.54 11.06 -16.34
N ASN A 107 -12.37 10.02 -16.53
CA ASN A 107 -12.82 9.56 -17.87
C ASN A 107 -11.66 9.24 -18.83
N PRO A 108 -10.71 8.36 -18.44
CA PRO A 108 -9.55 8.05 -19.28
C PRO A 108 -9.94 7.19 -20.48
N ASP A 109 -9.05 7.15 -21.49
CA ASP A 109 -9.16 6.18 -22.56
C ASP A 109 -9.17 4.74 -22.03
N TRP A 110 -10.02 3.86 -22.58
CA TRP A 110 -10.20 2.47 -22.16
C TRP A 110 -8.90 1.67 -22.10
N ILE A 111 -7.95 1.96 -22.99
CA ILE A 111 -6.64 1.30 -23.00
C ILE A 111 -5.85 1.53 -21.72
N ARG A 112 -6.07 2.65 -21.01
CA ARG A 112 -5.40 3.00 -19.77
C ARG A 112 -5.73 2.07 -18.61
N TYR A 113 -6.93 1.48 -18.61
CA TYR A 113 -7.30 0.48 -17.62
C TYR A 113 -6.54 -0.85 -17.80
N ILE A 114 -6.18 -1.18 -19.04
CA ILE A 114 -5.49 -2.45 -19.38
C ILE A 114 -3.98 -2.31 -19.18
N LEU A 115 -3.41 -1.13 -19.43
CA LEU A 115 -1.98 -0.87 -19.39
C LEU A 115 -1.50 -0.33 -18.03
N ALA A 116 -2.21 -0.59 -16.96
CA ALA A 116 -1.84 -0.12 -15.63
C ALA A 116 -0.55 -0.83 -15.12
N PRO A 117 0.58 -0.10 -14.91
CA PRO A 117 1.79 -0.70 -14.37
C PRO A 117 1.61 -1.16 -12.93
N GLY A 118 1.93 -2.43 -12.62
CA GLY A 118 1.79 -2.99 -11.27
C GLY A 118 2.56 -2.20 -10.20
N GLY A 119 3.73 -1.67 -10.53
CA GLY A 119 4.50 -0.82 -9.61
C GLY A 119 3.78 0.48 -9.23
N TYR A 120 2.97 1.06 -10.13
CA TYR A 120 2.14 2.20 -9.77
C TYR A 120 0.97 1.76 -8.87
N VAL A 121 0.27 0.69 -9.24
CA VAL A 121 -0.95 0.24 -8.55
C VAL A 121 -0.64 -0.25 -7.14
N GLU A 122 0.26 -1.23 -7.01
CA GLU A 122 0.65 -1.80 -5.73
C GLU A 122 1.53 -0.84 -4.90
N GLY A 123 2.39 -0.09 -5.58
CA GLY A 123 3.22 0.91 -4.94
C GLY A 123 2.39 2.02 -4.29
N TRP A 124 1.32 2.48 -4.95
CA TRP A 124 0.37 3.42 -4.36
C TRP A 124 -0.29 2.84 -3.11
N ALA A 125 -0.85 1.64 -3.21
CA ALA A 125 -1.52 0.99 -2.10
C ALA A 125 -0.57 0.77 -0.91
N SER A 126 0.68 0.35 -1.15
CA SER A 126 1.70 0.21 -0.11
C SER A 126 2.12 1.56 0.49
N TYR A 127 2.24 2.60 -0.33
CA TYR A 127 2.54 3.96 0.12
C TYR A 127 1.45 4.49 1.07
N VAL A 128 0.18 4.34 0.71
CA VAL A 128 -0.92 4.82 1.54
C VAL A 128 -1.19 3.92 2.74
N GLU A 129 -0.84 2.64 2.68
CA GLU A 129 -0.87 1.73 3.82
C GLU A 129 0.10 2.21 4.91
N VAL A 130 1.36 2.52 4.55
CA VAL A 130 2.33 3.15 5.48
C VAL A 130 1.79 4.47 6.03
N LEU A 131 1.18 5.29 5.18
CA LEU A 131 0.61 6.58 5.59
C LEU A 131 -0.56 6.42 6.56
N SER A 132 -1.35 5.33 6.43
CA SER A 132 -2.54 5.06 7.25
C SER A 132 -2.25 4.93 8.74
N TYR A 133 -1.05 4.54 9.11
CA TYR A 133 -0.64 4.50 10.53
C TYR A 133 -0.69 5.88 11.20
N ASN A 134 -0.57 6.97 10.43
CA ASN A 134 -0.73 8.32 10.95
C ASN A 134 -2.21 8.69 11.20
N TYR A 135 -3.14 8.02 10.52
CA TYR A 135 -4.58 8.21 10.70
C TYR A 135 -5.15 7.37 11.84
N ALA A 136 -4.49 6.28 12.16
CA ALA A 136 -4.93 5.36 13.20
C ALA A 136 -4.85 6.03 14.58
N GLN A 137 -5.98 6.09 15.30
CA GLN A 137 -6.03 6.67 16.65
C GLN A 137 -5.58 5.67 17.71
N THR A 138 -4.29 5.38 17.74
CA THR A 138 -3.69 4.48 18.75
C THR A 138 -3.39 5.19 20.08
N GLY A 139 -3.43 6.53 20.08
CA GLY A 139 -3.03 7.34 21.22
C GLY A 139 -1.51 7.40 21.46
N ASN A 140 -0.71 6.87 20.53
CA ASN A 140 0.75 6.86 20.64
C ASN A 140 1.42 6.98 19.27
N ASP A 141 1.79 8.21 18.89
CA ASP A 141 2.44 8.51 17.60
C ASP A 141 3.78 7.80 17.40
N ALA A 142 4.54 7.56 18.47
CA ALA A 142 5.81 6.84 18.35
C ALA A 142 5.58 5.37 18.01
N LEU A 143 4.53 4.76 18.57
CA LEU A 143 4.13 3.40 18.25
C LEU A 143 3.63 3.29 16.81
N ASN A 144 2.81 4.25 16.34
CA ASN A 144 2.36 4.31 14.95
C ASN A 144 3.53 4.36 13.97
N LYS A 145 4.52 5.24 14.21
CA LYS A 145 5.74 5.32 13.39
C LYS A 145 6.55 4.03 13.42
N MET A 146 6.59 3.34 14.55
CA MET A 146 7.31 2.08 14.68
C MET A 146 6.63 0.97 13.87
N TYR A 147 5.30 0.89 13.89
CA TYR A 147 4.55 -0.06 13.05
C TYR A 147 4.71 0.25 11.57
N ALA A 148 4.58 1.50 11.16
CA ALA A 148 4.81 1.93 9.77
C ALA A 148 6.22 1.55 9.29
N ALA A 149 7.24 1.79 10.12
CA ALA A 149 8.62 1.45 9.81
C ALA A 149 8.84 -0.07 9.75
N ASN A 150 8.23 -0.83 10.67
CA ASN A 150 8.28 -2.30 10.66
C ASN A 150 7.67 -2.87 9.39
N TYR A 151 6.47 -2.43 9.03
CA TYR A 151 5.79 -2.84 7.79
C TYR A 151 6.66 -2.57 6.56
N ALA A 152 7.15 -1.34 6.41
CA ALA A 152 8.02 -0.97 5.28
C ALA A 152 9.32 -1.80 5.26
N THR A 153 9.90 -2.11 6.43
CA THR A 153 11.09 -2.95 6.55
C THR A 153 10.81 -4.37 6.08
N VAL A 154 9.73 -4.99 6.55
CA VAL A 154 9.34 -6.35 6.15
C VAL A 154 9.11 -6.42 4.64
N LEU A 155 8.40 -5.46 4.05
CA LEU A 155 8.24 -5.38 2.58
C LEU A 155 9.60 -5.31 1.87
N CYS A 156 10.54 -4.51 2.36
CA CYS A 156 11.89 -4.43 1.80
C CYS A 156 12.65 -5.76 1.88
N LEU A 157 12.48 -6.52 2.97
CA LEU A 157 13.07 -7.85 3.10
C LEU A 157 12.49 -8.82 2.06
N TYR A 158 11.18 -8.79 1.85
CA TYR A 158 10.53 -9.59 0.81
C TYR A 158 11.04 -9.25 -0.58
N ALA A 159 11.09 -7.97 -0.95
CA ALA A 159 11.60 -7.56 -2.28
C ALA A 159 13.08 -7.92 -2.46
N LYS A 160 13.90 -7.77 -1.42
CA LYS A 160 15.32 -8.14 -1.49
C LYS A 160 15.51 -9.65 -1.59
N GLY A 161 14.69 -10.43 -0.90
CA GLY A 161 14.67 -11.89 -1.01
C GLY A 161 14.23 -12.36 -2.40
N ASP A 162 13.18 -11.75 -2.95
CA ASP A 162 12.69 -12.00 -4.31
C ASP A 162 13.79 -11.75 -5.37
N ILE A 163 14.47 -10.61 -5.30
CA ILE A 163 15.63 -10.32 -6.16
C ILE A 163 16.76 -11.34 -5.92
N GLY A 164 17.00 -11.69 -4.65
CA GLY A 164 17.99 -12.68 -4.26
C GLY A 164 17.76 -14.02 -4.94
N VAL A 165 16.55 -14.55 -4.86
CA VAL A 165 16.17 -15.84 -5.45
C VAL A 165 16.14 -15.78 -6.97
N ASN A 166 15.40 -14.82 -7.53
CA ASN A 166 15.10 -14.81 -8.96
C ASN A 166 16.20 -14.18 -9.84
N TYR A 167 17.05 -13.32 -9.28
CA TYR A 167 18.15 -12.71 -10.04
C TYR A 167 19.52 -13.24 -9.64
N TYR A 168 19.78 -13.42 -8.33
CA TYR A 168 21.08 -13.89 -7.85
C TYR A 168 21.16 -15.41 -7.64
N GLY A 169 20.05 -16.15 -7.80
CA GLY A 169 20.01 -17.59 -7.66
C GLY A 169 20.16 -18.08 -6.23
N TRP A 170 19.68 -17.32 -5.24
CA TRP A 170 19.70 -17.74 -3.85
C TRP A 170 18.91 -19.03 -3.64
N SER A 171 19.50 -19.94 -2.86
CA SER A 171 18.83 -21.11 -2.34
C SER A 171 17.95 -20.77 -1.12
N GLU A 172 17.14 -21.71 -0.67
CA GLU A 172 16.37 -21.61 0.57
C GLU A 172 17.27 -21.32 1.78
N ASP A 173 18.45 -21.96 1.87
CA ASP A 173 19.44 -21.70 2.91
C ASP A 173 20.03 -20.28 2.84
N ASP A 174 20.13 -19.68 1.65
CA ASP A 174 20.56 -18.30 1.46
C ASP A 174 19.46 -17.34 1.97
N VAL A 175 18.19 -17.62 1.69
CA VAL A 175 17.06 -16.87 2.24
C VAL A 175 17.05 -16.94 3.76
N TYR A 176 17.21 -18.14 4.33
CA TYR A 176 17.30 -18.29 5.79
C TYR A 176 18.43 -17.46 6.39
N ARG A 177 19.67 -17.56 5.84
CA ARG A 177 20.80 -16.75 6.30
C ARG A 177 20.56 -15.24 6.17
N PHE A 178 19.82 -14.84 5.14
CA PHE A 178 19.48 -13.44 4.92
C PHE A 178 18.49 -12.93 6.00
N ILE A 179 17.36 -13.62 6.23
CA ILE A 179 16.35 -13.15 7.18
C ILE A 179 16.79 -13.28 8.64
N SER A 180 17.64 -14.27 8.96
CA SER A 180 18.20 -14.44 10.32
C SER A 180 19.01 -13.22 10.78
N GLN A 181 19.61 -12.44 9.87
CA GLN A 181 20.31 -11.18 10.20
C GLN A 181 19.38 -10.11 10.75
N TYR A 182 18.09 -10.26 10.53
CA TYR A 182 17.04 -9.33 10.96
C TYR A 182 16.16 -9.90 12.10
N GLY A 183 16.59 -11.01 12.68
CA GLY A 183 15.91 -11.61 13.83
C GLY A 183 14.84 -12.65 13.47
N PHE A 184 14.67 -12.99 12.19
CA PHE A 184 13.75 -14.05 11.76
C PHE A 184 14.50 -15.40 11.72
N ASP A 185 14.63 -16.05 12.86
CA ASP A 185 15.47 -17.23 13.02
C ASP A 185 14.66 -18.55 12.96
N ASP A 186 13.66 -18.58 12.06
CA ASP A 186 12.80 -19.73 11.81
C ASP A 186 12.95 -20.20 10.35
N LYS A 187 13.34 -21.47 10.20
CA LYS A 187 13.49 -22.10 8.87
C LYS A 187 12.17 -22.28 8.14
N SER A 188 11.05 -22.40 8.85
CA SER A 188 9.73 -22.51 8.20
C SER A 188 9.36 -21.21 7.52
N VAL A 189 9.65 -20.06 8.12
CA VAL A 189 9.47 -18.75 7.50
C VAL A 189 10.33 -18.59 6.25
N ALA A 190 11.60 -19.02 6.30
CA ALA A 190 12.48 -18.99 5.14
C ALA A 190 11.98 -19.88 4.00
N HIS A 191 11.45 -21.04 4.33
CA HIS A 191 10.83 -21.96 3.38
C HIS A 191 9.63 -21.32 2.68
N GLU A 192 8.68 -20.78 3.44
CA GLU A 192 7.50 -20.10 2.90
C GLU A 192 7.88 -18.91 2.01
N MET A 193 8.82 -18.07 2.47
CA MET A 193 9.31 -16.95 1.67
C MET A 193 9.98 -17.42 0.36
N TYR A 194 10.84 -18.43 0.41
CA TYR A 194 11.52 -18.96 -0.78
C TYR A 194 10.52 -19.44 -1.82
N TYR A 195 9.53 -20.23 -1.41
CA TYR A 195 8.50 -20.72 -2.32
C TYR A 195 7.57 -19.63 -2.83
N ALA A 196 7.28 -18.61 -2.03
CA ALA A 196 6.54 -17.43 -2.49
C ALA A 196 7.32 -16.70 -3.61
N PHE A 197 8.64 -16.52 -3.48
CA PHE A 197 9.47 -15.89 -4.50
C PHE A 197 9.59 -16.74 -5.78
N VAL A 198 9.66 -18.05 -5.65
CA VAL A 198 9.73 -18.96 -6.82
C VAL A 198 8.40 -19.02 -7.56
N SER A 199 7.28 -18.94 -6.83
CA SER A 199 5.93 -19.06 -7.41
C SER A 199 5.50 -17.82 -8.20
N ASP A 200 5.95 -16.63 -7.79
CA ASP A 200 5.61 -15.35 -8.46
C ASP A 200 6.84 -14.42 -8.51
N PRO A 201 7.76 -14.64 -9.46
CA PRO A 201 9.01 -13.89 -9.58
C PRO A 201 8.79 -12.38 -9.79
N GLY A 202 9.41 -11.56 -8.94
CA GLY A 202 9.33 -10.10 -9.01
C GLY A 202 8.06 -9.51 -8.38
N ASN A 203 7.21 -10.33 -7.81
CA ASN A 203 5.95 -9.89 -7.20
C ASN A 203 6.17 -8.80 -6.16
N TYR A 204 7.08 -9.01 -5.21
CA TYR A 204 7.32 -8.05 -4.13
C TYR A 204 8.04 -6.79 -4.58
N CYS A 205 8.71 -6.82 -5.73
CA CYS A 205 9.35 -5.63 -6.31
C CYS A 205 8.33 -4.55 -6.69
N LYS A 206 7.16 -4.92 -7.19
CA LYS A 206 6.13 -3.94 -7.58
C LYS A 206 5.61 -3.12 -6.37
N TYR A 207 5.46 -3.76 -5.21
CA TYR A 207 5.08 -3.09 -3.96
C TYR A 207 6.15 -2.11 -3.49
N VAL A 208 7.37 -2.61 -3.30
CA VAL A 208 8.45 -1.85 -2.67
C VAL A 208 9.00 -0.77 -3.59
N LEU A 209 9.34 -1.11 -4.83
CA LEU A 209 9.90 -0.12 -5.77
C LEU A 209 8.87 0.95 -6.11
N GLY A 210 7.58 0.57 -6.19
CA GLY A 210 6.51 1.53 -6.37
C GLY A 210 6.33 2.46 -5.18
N MET A 211 6.27 1.92 -3.95
CA MET A 211 6.21 2.71 -2.71
C MET A 211 7.38 3.69 -2.61
N LEU A 212 8.61 3.22 -2.83
CA LEU A 212 9.81 4.06 -2.81
C LEU A 212 9.78 5.12 -3.92
N GLY A 213 9.23 4.81 -5.09
CA GLY A 213 9.03 5.76 -6.17
C GLY A 213 8.13 6.93 -5.76
N PHE A 214 6.99 6.66 -5.12
CA PHE A 214 6.11 7.71 -4.59
C PHE A 214 6.76 8.51 -3.45
N GLU A 215 7.50 7.86 -2.55
CA GLU A 215 8.25 8.56 -1.50
C GLU A 215 9.35 9.47 -2.07
N GLN A 216 10.05 9.05 -3.13
CA GLN A 216 11.05 9.88 -3.81
C GLN A 216 10.41 11.09 -4.49
N LEU A 217 9.28 10.92 -5.20
CA LEU A 217 8.52 12.01 -5.81
C LEU A 217 8.08 13.02 -4.74
N LYS A 218 7.52 12.54 -3.62
CA LYS A 218 7.10 13.37 -2.49
C LYS A 218 8.25 14.14 -1.87
N THR A 219 9.35 13.45 -1.59
CA THR A 219 10.56 14.06 -0.99
C THR A 219 11.11 15.16 -1.88
N LYS A 220 11.18 14.95 -3.20
CA LYS A 220 11.60 15.97 -4.16
C LYS A 220 10.65 17.17 -4.15
N ALA A 221 9.33 16.92 -4.21
CA ALA A 221 8.33 17.97 -4.17
C ALA A 221 8.41 18.81 -2.88
N GLN A 222 8.53 18.14 -1.72
CA GLN A 222 8.69 18.79 -0.42
C GLN A 222 9.95 19.66 -0.34
N SER A 223 11.07 19.12 -0.82
CA SER A 223 12.35 19.85 -0.83
C SER A 223 12.31 21.11 -1.68
N GLU A 224 11.63 21.07 -2.83
CA GLU A 224 11.59 22.18 -3.78
C GLU A 224 10.50 23.21 -3.51
N LEU A 225 9.36 22.80 -2.92
CA LEU A 225 8.23 23.67 -2.59
C LEU A 225 8.35 24.25 -1.17
N SER A 226 9.08 23.58 -0.27
CA SER A 226 9.24 23.98 1.13
C SER A 226 7.90 24.27 1.82
N ASP A 227 7.65 25.49 2.28
CA ASP A 227 6.42 25.94 2.94
C ASP A 227 5.18 26.00 2.02
N LYS A 228 5.38 25.96 0.72
CA LYS A 228 4.30 25.86 -0.29
C LYS A 228 3.88 24.42 -0.56
N PHE A 229 4.58 23.42 -0.04
CA PHE A 229 4.19 22.01 -0.27
C PHE A 229 2.85 21.73 0.38
N ASN A 230 1.92 21.20 -0.43
CA ASN A 230 0.62 20.72 0.02
C ASN A 230 0.46 19.25 -0.36
N LEU A 231 0.23 18.38 0.64
CA LEU A 231 0.16 16.93 0.43
C LEU A 231 -1.04 16.54 -0.44
N LYS A 232 -2.18 17.20 -0.28
CA LYS A 232 -3.38 16.97 -1.09
C LYS A 232 -3.14 17.29 -2.58
N ASN A 233 -2.50 18.41 -2.87
CA ASN A 233 -2.14 18.79 -4.24
C ASN A 233 -1.13 17.79 -4.85
N PHE A 234 -0.19 17.30 -4.03
CA PHE A 234 0.75 16.27 -4.48
C PHE A 234 0.03 14.95 -4.80
N HIS A 235 -0.85 14.47 -3.93
CA HIS A 235 -1.65 13.28 -4.20
C HIS A 235 -2.56 13.46 -5.41
N GLN A 236 -3.14 14.65 -5.58
CA GLN A 236 -3.94 14.97 -6.76
C GLN A 236 -3.10 14.88 -8.04
N TYR A 237 -1.88 15.43 -8.04
CA TYR A 237 -0.96 15.33 -9.18
C TYR A 237 -0.72 13.86 -9.59
N ILE A 238 -0.44 12.99 -8.61
CA ILE A 238 -0.22 11.56 -8.87
C ILE A 238 -1.49 10.91 -9.46
N LEU A 239 -2.64 11.14 -8.84
CA LEU A 239 -3.91 10.53 -9.21
C LEU A 239 -4.44 11.05 -10.56
N ASP A 240 -4.25 12.34 -10.87
CA ASP A 240 -4.62 12.93 -12.17
C ASP A 240 -3.78 12.34 -13.32
N MET A 241 -2.50 12.03 -13.06
CA MET A 241 -1.67 11.29 -14.03
C MET A 241 -2.18 9.86 -14.24
N GLY A 242 -2.79 9.27 -13.22
CA GLY A 242 -3.27 7.89 -13.22
C GLY A 242 -2.16 6.85 -13.40
N PRO A 243 -2.50 5.55 -13.55
CA PRO A 243 -1.51 4.50 -13.69
C PRO A 243 -0.60 4.70 -14.90
N VAL A 244 0.67 5.04 -14.61
CA VAL A 244 1.74 5.25 -15.61
C VAL A 244 3.07 4.72 -15.05
N GLN A 245 4.08 4.61 -15.91
CA GLN A 245 5.44 4.30 -15.49
C GLN A 245 6.04 5.45 -14.69
N PHE A 246 6.91 5.15 -13.72
CA PHE A 246 7.49 6.15 -12.81
C PHE A 246 8.33 7.22 -13.54
N ASP A 247 9.01 6.88 -14.62
CA ASP A 247 9.76 7.84 -15.42
C ASP A 247 8.84 8.95 -15.99
N ILE A 248 7.60 8.63 -16.34
CA ILE A 248 6.61 9.62 -16.78
C ILE A 248 6.25 10.56 -15.63
N LEU A 249 6.03 10.03 -14.41
CA LEU A 249 5.78 10.86 -13.23
C LEU A 249 6.97 11.76 -12.92
N PHE A 250 8.19 11.22 -12.88
CA PHE A 250 9.40 12.00 -12.62
C PHE A 250 9.65 13.09 -13.65
N ASN A 251 9.43 12.80 -14.94
CA ASN A 251 9.63 13.76 -16.02
C ASN A 251 8.62 14.93 -15.99
N ASN A 252 7.43 14.71 -15.44
CA ASN A 252 6.39 15.75 -15.33
C ASN A 252 6.42 16.49 -13.98
N LEU A 253 7.11 15.96 -12.98
CA LEU A 253 7.14 16.52 -11.63
C LEU A 253 7.68 17.95 -11.59
N ASP A 254 8.75 18.25 -12.34
CA ASP A 254 9.38 19.58 -12.36
C ASP A 254 8.42 20.65 -12.93
N ALA A 255 7.63 20.30 -13.94
CA ALA A 255 6.62 21.19 -14.49
C ALA A 255 5.48 21.44 -13.48
N TRP A 256 5.04 20.40 -12.77
CA TRP A 256 4.04 20.53 -11.72
C TRP A 256 4.58 21.39 -10.56
N ILE A 257 5.79 21.13 -10.05
CA ILE A 257 6.44 21.92 -8.99
C ILE A 257 6.54 23.40 -9.40
N LYS A 258 6.92 23.66 -10.65
CA LYS A 258 6.99 25.04 -11.15
C LYS A 258 5.63 25.72 -11.10
N LYS A 259 4.56 25.02 -11.47
CA LYS A 259 3.18 25.54 -11.39
C LYS A 259 2.81 25.87 -9.93
N GLU A 260 3.07 24.95 -9.00
CA GLU A 260 2.73 25.14 -7.59
C GLU A 260 3.53 26.28 -6.93
N LYS A 261 4.76 26.58 -7.38
CA LYS A 261 5.55 27.72 -6.88
C LYS A 261 4.90 29.08 -7.17
N TYR A 262 4.09 29.16 -8.24
CA TYR A 262 3.47 30.42 -8.68
C TYR A 262 1.97 30.55 -8.30
N ASN A 263 1.37 29.48 -7.76
CA ASN A 263 0.06 29.51 -7.12
C ASN A 263 0.18 29.90 -5.64
#